data_4a6cf3c5e3f73e7713b2ffb97de41fcc
#
_entry.id   4a6cf3c5e3f73e7713b2ffb97de41fcc
#
_cell.length_a   1.000
_cell.length_b   1.000
_cell.length_c   1.000
_cell.angle_alpha   90.00
_cell.angle_beta   90.00
_cell.angle_gamma   90.00
#
_symmetry.space_group_name_H-M   'P 1'
#
loop_
_entity.id
_entity.type
_entity.pdbx_description
1 polymer ?
#
loop_
_entity_poly.entity_id
_entity_poly.type
_entity_poly.pdbx_seq_one_letter_code
_entity_poly.pdbx_strand_id
1 'polypeptide(L)'
;MVNKLKIPLFVLSSALVMSNSQVAFAESTTSQDSELTRKIISEEVSGYDSLKADAKQLFENLSLNNMTNATVEEKQKIDEIANRIRVFYYSIAPVNYPPSGPVYYQYFETELSKNIEVSLNLDTNLTASDLATGLLNSNTARDAGVKYAKENGYGSVTWDNKPDALRHFTWNYLNSQSFGVNKARTIGDNHELALIGANWAKDRPNLTHNERVVYGTMYAKQFQKDSRQNDDMFFGLDNSTIMDLYNNSIGRQYSSKGYSGYMQAFNSAYDSNQLIGNPNQVTDNTRLKAWNAWQ
;
A
#
# COMPACT_ATOMS: atom_id res chain seq x y z
N MET A 1 -0.91 -28.10 -13.07
CA MET A 1 0.44 -27.63 -12.75
C MET A 1 0.68 -26.38 -13.55
N VAL A 2 0.56 -25.21 -12.93
CA VAL A 2 0.81 -23.92 -13.61
C VAL A 2 2.29 -23.66 -13.54
N ASN A 3 2.96 -23.64 -14.68
CA ASN A 3 4.37 -23.24 -14.78
C ASN A 3 4.51 -21.78 -14.30
N LYS A 4 5.15 -21.63 -13.15
CA LYS A 4 5.54 -20.32 -12.64
C LYS A 4 6.62 -19.74 -13.58
N LEU A 5 6.26 -18.78 -14.41
CA LEU A 5 7.23 -17.95 -15.09
C LEU A 5 8.03 -17.18 -14.01
N LYS A 6 9.26 -17.60 -13.77
CA LYS A 6 10.19 -16.86 -12.90
C LYS A 6 10.75 -15.70 -13.72
N ILE A 7 10.17 -14.52 -13.57
CA ILE A 7 10.73 -13.27 -14.13
C ILE A 7 11.77 -12.76 -13.13
N PRO A 8 13.05 -12.58 -13.50
CA PRO A 8 14.06 -12.09 -12.57
C PRO A 8 13.85 -10.60 -12.28
N LEU A 9 13.67 -10.27 -11.01
CA LEU A 9 13.41 -8.93 -10.47
C LEU A 9 14.51 -7.88 -10.81
N PHE A 10 15.71 -8.33 -11.12
CA PHE A 10 16.83 -7.42 -11.48
C PHE A 10 16.49 -6.44 -12.61
N VAL A 11 15.45 -6.74 -13.36
CA VAL A 11 15.06 -6.01 -14.55
C VAL A 11 14.08 -4.88 -14.26
N LEU A 12 13.23 -5.03 -13.22
CA LEU A 12 12.26 -3.98 -12.84
C LEU A 12 12.92 -2.77 -12.15
N SER A 13 13.98 -2.99 -11.37
CA SER A 13 14.66 -1.90 -10.64
C SER A 13 15.41 -0.92 -11.53
N SER A 14 15.91 -1.35 -12.69
CA SER A 14 16.71 -0.51 -13.59
C SER A 14 15.89 0.38 -14.52
N ALA A 15 14.64 0.06 -14.79
CA ALA A 15 13.77 0.84 -15.68
C ALA A 15 13.00 1.96 -14.96
N LEU A 16 12.75 1.83 -13.66
CA LEU A 16 12.03 2.83 -12.86
C LEU A 16 12.91 3.96 -12.31
N VAL A 17 14.23 3.78 -12.29
CA VAL A 17 15.19 4.76 -11.70
C VAL A 17 15.65 5.82 -12.70
N MET A 18 15.21 5.79 -13.97
CA MET A 18 15.71 6.69 -15.02
C MET A 18 15.04 8.08 -15.08
N SER A 19 14.30 8.49 -14.07
CA SER A 19 13.87 9.89 -13.94
C SER A 19 14.50 10.56 -12.71
N ASN A 20 15.68 11.14 -12.90
CA ASN A 20 16.29 12.18 -12.06
C ASN A 20 16.51 11.89 -10.57
N SER A 21 17.39 10.95 -10.25
CA SER A 21 18.34 11.12 -9.13
C SER A 21 19.51 10.17 -9.30
N GLN A 22 20.72 10.70 -9.34
CA GLN A 22 21.95 9.94 -9.39
C GLN A 22 22.11 9.12 -8.12
N VAL A 23 21.82 7.83 -8.17
CA VAL A 23 22.37 6.85 -7.26
C VAL A 23 23.03 5.80 -8.14
N ALA A 24 24.37 5.78 -8.09
CA ALA A 24 25.20 4.83 -8.81
C ALA A 24 24.93 3.42 -8.27
N PHE A 25 24.31 2.58 -9.08
CA PHE A 25 24.51 1.15 -9.09
C PHE A 25 24.84 0.76 -10.53
N ALA A 26 26.14 0.73 -10.82
CA ALA A 26 26.65 0.14 -12.04
C ALA A 26 26.87 -1.35 -11.77
N GLU A 27 26.11 -2.19 -12.49
CA GLU A 27 26.67 -3.42 -13.03
C GLU A 27 25.79 -3.89 -14.20
N SER A 28 26.46 -4.25 -15.27
CA SER A 28 26.01 -4.49 -16.63
C SER A 28 24.87 -5.50 -16.76
N THR A 29 23.71 -5.03 -17.15
CA THR A 29 22.71 -5.87 -17.81
C THR A 29 22.87 -5.77 -19.32
N THR A 30 22.80 -6.89 -20.03
CA THR A 30 22.94 -6.92 -21.49
C THR A 30 21.76 -6.20 -22.16
N SER A 31 21.97 -5.65 -23.36
CA SER A 31 20.94 -4.90 -24.10
C SER A 31 19.65 -5.67 -24.35
N GLN A 32 19.71 -7.01 -24.42
CA GLN A 32 18.56 -7.89 -24.59
C GLN A 32 17.65 -7.93 -23.34
N ASP A 33 18.23 -7.92 -22.13
CA ASP A 33 17.46 -7.93 -20.89
C ASP A 33 16.70 -6.60 -20.72
N SER A 34 17.27 -5.48 -21.19
CA SER A 34 16.63 -4.17 -21.12
C SER A 34 15.45 -4.03 -22.10
N GLU A 35 15.50 -4.67 -23.25
CA GLU A 35 14.43 -4.63 -24.26
C GLU A 35 13.25 -5.53 -23.87
N LEU A 36 13.53 -6.73 -23.37
CA LEU A 36 12.50 -7.63 -22.83
C LEU A 36 11.76 -6.98 -21.67
N THR A 37 12.45 -6.28 -20.80
CA THR A 37 11.90 -5.54 -19.67
C THR A 37 10.98 -4.40 -20.11
N ARG A 38 11.42 -3.60 -21.10
CA ARG A 38 10.59 -2.52 -21.64
C ARG A 38 9.32 -3.07 -22.28
N LYS A 39 9.41 -4.23 -22.93
CA LYS A 39 8.26 -4.89 -23.54
C LYS A 39 7.28 -5.40 -22.50
N ILE A 40 7.75 -6.07 -21.45
CA ILE A 40 6.93 -6.56 -20.34
C ILE A 40 6.24 -5.37 -19.65
N ILE A 41 6.97 -4.32 -19.31
CA ILE A 41 6.40 -3.10 -18.69
C ILE A 41 5.36 -2.46 -19.62
N SER A 42 5.58 -2.40 -20.92
CA SER A 42 4.64 -1.80 -21.87
C SER A 42 3.35 -2.63 -22.04
N GLU A 43 3.45 -3.94 -22.03
CA GLU A 43 2.29 -4.84 -22.08
C GLU A 43 1.47 -4.82 -20.79
N GLU A 44 2.12 -4.77 -19.63
CA GLU A 44 1.47 -4.67 -18.32
C GLU A 44 0.83 -3.29 -18.07
N VAL A 45 1.47 -2.21 -18.52
CA VAL A 45 0.88 -0.85 -18.48
C VAL A 45 -0.37 -0.78 -19.34
N SER A 46 -0.42 -1.44 -20.51
CA SER A 46 -1.63 -1.48 -21.34
C SER A 46 -2.79 -2.25 -20.66
N GLY A 47 -2.46 -3.28 -19.88
CA GLY A 47 -3.44 -4.06 -19.12
C GLY A 47 -4.02 -3.31 -17.91
N TYR A 48 -3.23 -2.42 -17.30
CA TYR A 48 -3.63 -1.66 -16.12
C TYR A 48 -4.79 -0.69 -16.40
N ASP A 49 -4.73 0.08 -17.48
CA ASP A 49 -5.78 1.05 -17.82
C ASP A 49 -7.11 0.35 -18.16
N SER A 50 -7.04 -0.80 -18.85
CA SER A 50 -8.23 -1.64 -19.08
C SER A 50 -8.78 -2.19 -17.76
N LEU A 51 -7.93 -2.74 -16.89
CA LEU A 51 -8.35 -3.24 -15.58
C LEU A 51 -9.01 -2.13 -14.75
N LYS A 52 -8.44 -0.93 -14.78
CA LYS A 52 -8.96 0.25 -14.10
C LYS A 52 -10.36 0.63 -14.58
N ALA A 53 -10.58 0.66 -15.89
CA ALA A 53 -11.87 0.96 -16.49
C ALA A 53 -12.93 -0.10 -16.12
N ASP A 54 -12.58 -1.38 -16.24
CA ASP A 54 -13.46 -2.49 -15.94
C ASP A 54 -13.81 -2.61 -14.46
N ALA A 55 -12.84 -2.37 -13.57
CA ALA A 55 -13.06 -2.34 -12.13
C ALA A 55 -13.98 -1.19 -11.72
N LYS A 56 -13.79 -0.01 -12.30
CA LYS A 56 -14.69 1.14 -12.08
C LYS A 56 -16.12 0.81 -12.46
N GLN A 57 -16.33 0.27 -13.66
CA GLN A 57 -17.65 -0.14 -14.13
C GLN A 57 -18.28 -1.18 -13.19
N LEU A 58 -17.50 -2.16 -12.73
CA LEU A 58 -17.99 -3.17 -11.79
C LEU A 58 -18.46 -2.51 -10.47
N PHE A 59 -17.67 -1.63 -9.86
CA PHE A 59 -18.02 -0.98 -8.61
C PHE A 59 -19.23 -0.04 -8.72
N GLU A 60 -19.43 0.60 -9.87
CA GLU A 60 -20.61 1.43 -10.14
C GLU A 60 -21.91 0.62 -10.24
N ASN A 61 -21.82 -0.64 -10.67
CA ASN A 61 -22.97 -1.52 -10.87
C ASN A 61 -23.32 -2.38 -9.65
N LEU A 62 -22.40 -2.55 -8.70
CA LEU A 62 -22.62 -3.37 -7.51
C LEU A 62 -23.14 -2.55 -6.32
N SER A 63 -23.85 -3.23 -5.42
CA SER A 63 -24.29 -2.67 -4.14
C SER A 63 -23.91 -3.58 -2.99
N LEU A 64 -23.36 -2.99 -1.91
CA LEU A 64 -23.10 -3.72 -0.66
C LEU A 64 -24.36 -4.35 -0.05
N ASN A 65 -25.54 -3.73 -0.27
CA ASN A 65 -26.80 -4.24 0.26
C ASN A 65 -27.30 -5.49 -0.50
N ASN A 66 -26.82 -5.71 -1.73
CA ASN A 66 -27.23 -6.82 -2.58
C ASN A 66 -26.16 -7.92 -2.72
N MET A 67 -25.09 -7.90 -1.92
CA MET A 67 -23.97 -8.85 -2.07
C MET A 67 -24.37 -10.32 -1.96
N THR A 68 -25.39 -10.64 -1.14
CA THR A 68 -25.89 -12.03 -1.00
C THR A 68 -26.78 -12.46 -2.15
N ASN A 69 -27.29 -11.52 -2.94
CA ASN A 69 -28.23 -11.76 -4.05
C ASN A 69 -27.61 -11.40 -5.42
N ALA A 70 -26.27 -11.35 -5.50
CA ALA A 70 -25.58 -11.10 -6.75
C ALA A 70 -25.96 -12.16 -7.80
N THR A 71 -26.27 -11.69 -9.02
CA THR A 71 -26.61 -12.56 -10.14
C THR A 71 -25.41 -13.42 -10.57
N VAL A 72 -25.65 -14.43 -11.41
CA VAL A 72 -24.58 -15.27 -11.96
C VAL A 72 -23.60 -14.43 -12.78
N GLU A 73 -24.11 -13.47 -13.56
CA GLU A 73 -23.31 -12.57 -14.38
C GLU A 73 -22.46 -11.62 -13.52
N GLU A 74 -23.01 -11.08 -12.44
CA GLU A 74 -22.27 -10.26 -11.48
C GLU A 74 -21.14 -11.05 -10.81
N LYS A 75 -21.41 -12.29 -10.38
CA LYS A 75 -20.39 -13.18 -9.79
C LYS A 75 -19.27 -13.51 -10.77
N GLN A 76 -19.59 -13.79 -12.02
CA GLN A 76 -18.60 -14.02 -13.07
C GLN A 76 -17.71 -12.78 -13.28
N LYS A 77 -18.31 -11.59 -13.28
CA LYS A 77 -17.58 -10.34 -13.43
C LYS A 77 -16.69 -10.04 -12.23
N ILE A 78 -17.18 -10.31 -11.02
CA ILE A 78 -16.41 -10.23 -9.77
C ILE A 78 -15.18 -11.14 -9.86
N ASP A 79 -15.36 -12.40 -10.27
CA ASP A 79 -14.27 -13.37 -10.39
C ASP A 79 -13.24 -12.94 -11.44
N GLU A 80 -13.68 -12.44 -12.59
CA GLU A 80 -12.80 -11.93 -13.65
C GLU A 80 -11.93 -10.78 -13.11
N ILE A 81 -12.55 -9.75 -12.56
CA ILE A 81 -11.85 -8.54 -12.10
C ILE A 81 -10.92 -8.84 -10.91
N ALA A 82 -11.38 -9.59 -9.91
CA ALA A 82 -10.55 -9.96 -8.77
C ALA A 82 -9.33 -10.81 -9.17
N ASN A 83 -9.49 -11.73 -10.13
CA ASN A 83 -8.35 -12.49 -10.66
C ASN A 83 -7.36 -11.59 -11.42
N ARG A 84 -7.82 -10.61 -12.20
CA ARG A 84 -6.95 -9.65 -12.88
C ARG A 84 -6.22 -8.74 -11.89
N ILE A 85 -6.88 -8.28 -10.82
CA ILE A 85 -6.26 -7.54 -9.72
C ILE A 85 -5.12 -8.36 -9.10
N ARG A 86 -5.37 -9.63 -8.80
CA ARG A 86 -4.36 -10.53 -8.24
C ARG A 86 -3.18 -10.73 -9.19
N VAL A 87 -3.43 -10.97 -10.47
CA VAL A 87 -2.38 -11.12 -11.50
C VAL A 87 -1.56 -9.83 -11.59
N PHE A 88 -2.22 -8.67 -11.65
CA PHE A 88 -1.53 -7.38 -11.67
C PHE A 88 -0.67 -7.17 -10.42
N TYR A 89 -1.20 -7.44 -9.22
CA TYR A 89 -0.42 -7.34 -7.98
C TYR A 89 0.87 -8.18 -8.07
N TYR A 90 0.77 -9.44 -8.48
CA TYR A 90 1.95 -10.31 -8.58
C TYR A 90 2.91 -9.91 -9.71
N SER A 91 2.44 -9.18 -10.72
CA SER A 91 3.29 -8.67 -11.80
C SER A 91 4.19 -7.53 -11.34
N ILE A 92 3.68 -6.67 -10.46
CA ILE A 92 4.41 -5.52 -9.92
C ILE A 92 5.09 -5.80 -8.57
N ALA A 93 4.70 -6.88 -7.87
CA ALA A 93 5.28 -7.23 -6.57
C ALA A 93 6.72 -7.74 -6.73
N PRO A 94 7.66 -7.28 -5.89
CA PRO A 94 9.03 -7.79 -5.88
C PRO A 94 9.08 -9.31 -5.67
N VAL A 95 10.02 -10.02 -6.38
CA VAL A 95 10.13 -11.49 -6.39
C VAL A 95 10.23 -12.11 -4.98
N ASN A 96 10.77 -11.37 -4.02
CA ASN A 96 10.94 -11.79 -2.63
C ASN A 96 9.88 -11.18 -1.69
N TYR A 97 8.74 -10.80 -2.20
CA TYR A 97 7.67 -10.21 -1.43
C TYR A 97 6.52 -11.21 -1.20
N PRO A 98 6.12 -11.51 0.03
CA PRO A 98 6.76 -11.08 1.27
C PRO A 98 8.16 -11.70 1.42
N PRO A 99 9.12 -11.02 2.08
CA PRO A 99 10.44 -11.56 2.28
C PRO A 99 10.32 -12.92 2.98
N SER A 100 11.17 -13.88 2.58
CA SER A 100 11.32 -15.19 3.21
C SER A 100 11.96 -15.04 4.58
N GLY A 101 11.26 -14.48 5.54
CA GLY A 101 11.67 -14.29 6.93
C GLY A 101 10.58 -14.78 7.88
N PRO A 102 10.87 -14.97 9.17
CA PRO A 102 9.90 -15.49 10.10
C PRO A 102 8.65 -14.60 10.15
N VAL A 103 7.57 -15.23 10.02
CA VAL A 103 6.11 -15.06 10.22
C VAL A 103 5.55 -13.70 10.74
N TYR A 104 6.35 -12.66 10.98
CA TYR A 104 5.94 -11.42 11.66
C TYR A 104 5.11 -10.46 10.82
N TYR A 105 5.08 -10.66 9.49
CA TYR A 105 4.27 -9.84 8.56
C TYR A 105 2.86 -10.38 8.32
N GLN A 106 2.53 -11.55 8.87
CA GLN A 106 1.30 -12.27 8.49
C GLN A 106 0.02 -11.77 9.16
N TYR A 107 0.12 -10.97 10.22
CA TYR A 107 -1.09 -10.62 10.96
C TYR A 107 -1.94 -9.56 10.26
N PHE A 108 -1.35 -8.63 9.54
CA PHE A 108 -2.07 -7.48 8.96
C PHE A 108 -2.04 -7.41 7.44
N GLU A 109 -1.07 -8.00 6.76
CA GLU A 109 -0.94 -7.94 5.31
C GLU A 109 -1.20 -9.30 4.66
N THR A 110 -2.45 -9.71 4.68
CA THR A 110 -2.90 -10.92 3.95
C THR A 110 -2.97 -10.67 2.45
N GLU A 111 -3.01 -11.72 1.62
CA GLU A 111 -3.29 -11.59 0.19
C GLU A 111 -4.58 -10.80 -0.07
N LEU A 112 -5.58 -10.96 0.80
CA LEU A 112 -6.84 -10.23 0.71
C LEU A 112 -6.63 -8.72 0.83
N SER A 113 -5.92 -8.24 1.87
CA SER A 113 -5.68 -6.80 2.03
C SER A 113 -4.86 -6.20 0.89
N LYS A 114 -3.88 -6.93 0.37
CA LYS A 114 -3.07 -6.49 -0.78
C LYS A 114 -3.89 -6.36 -2.06
N ASN A 115 -4.79 -7.32 -2.32
CA ASN A 115 -5.69 -7.25 -3.47
C ASN A 115 -6.71 -6.11 -3.31
N ILE A 116 -7.20 -5.85 -2.11
CA ILE A 116 -8.07 -4.70 -1.80
C ILE A 116 -7.30 -3.39 -1.99
N GLU A 117 -6.05 -3.29 -1.54
CA GLU A 117 -5.20 -2.10 -1.72
C GLU A 117 -4.99 -1.77 -3.20
N VAL A 118 -4.64 -2.77 -4.02
CA VAL A 118 -4.55 -2.58 -5.47
C VAL A 118 -5.88 -2.13 -6.05
N SER A 119 -6.97 -2.76 -5.64
CA SER A 119 -8.32 -2.42 -6.10
C SER A 119 -8.73 -0.99 -5.76
N LEU A 120 -8.42 -0.50 -4.55
CA LEU A 120 -8.63 0.89 -4.14
C LEU A 120 -7.81 1.85 -5.00
N ASN A 121 -6.57 1.50 -5.32
CA ASN A 121 -5.67 2.32 -6.12
C ASN A 121 -6.11 2.41 -7.59
N LEU A 122 -6.83 1.41 -8.13
CA LEU A 122 -7.38 1.46 -9.49
C LEU A 122 -8.36 2.63 -9.69
N ASP A 123 -9.08 3.05 -8.66
CA ASP A 123 -10.05 4.16 -8.75
C ASP A 123 -9.44 5.53 -8.44
N THR A 124 -8.15 5.68 -8.70
CA THR A 124 -7.40 6.90 -8.41
C THR A 124 -6.64 7.40 -9.64
N ASN A 125 -5.87 8.48 -9.51
CA ASN A 125 -4.98 8.98 -10.56
C ASN A 125 -3.59 8.32 -10.57
N LEU A 126 -3.40 7.24 -9.81
CA LEU A 126 -2.16 6.47 -9.80
C LEU A 126 -1.98 5.69 -11.09
N THR A 127 -0.73 5.58 -11.52
CA THR A 127 -0.30 4.76 -12.64
C THR A 127 0.25 3.42 -12.14
N ALA A 128 0.38 2.44 -13.03
CA ALA A 128 1.06 1.17 -12.71
C ALA A 128 2.49 1.41 -12.18
N SER A 129 3.20 2.39 -12.74
CA SER A 129 4.54 2.79 -12.28
C SER A 129 4.53 3.37 -10.87
N ASP A 130 3.53 4.19 -10.51
CA ASP A 130 3.39 4.71 -9.14
C ASP A 130 3.20 3.55 -8.15
N LEU A 131 2.36 2.57 -8.49
CA LEU A 131 2.11 1.40 -7.64
C LEU A 131 3.36 0.53 -7.47
N ALA A 132 4.06 0.24 -8.56
CA ALA A 132 5.31 -0.53 -8.51
C ALA A 132 6.37 0.20 -7.65
N THR A 133 6.52 1.52 -7.83
CA THR A 133 7.43 2.35 -7.02
C THR A 133 7.00 2.36 -5.54
N GLY A 134 5.71 2.49 -5.26
CA GLY A 134 5.17 2.41 -3.89
C GLY A 134 5.49 1.10 -3.20
N LEU A 135 5.44 -0.03 -3.91
CA LEU A 135 5.84 -1.34 -3.39
C LEU A 135 7.34 -1.45 -3.13
N LEU A 136 8.19 -0.91 -4.03
CA LEU A 136 9.64 -0.86 -3.80
C LEU A 136 9.99 -0.02 -2.57
N ASN A 137 9.36 1.15 -2.43
CA ASN A 137 9.53 2.02 -1.26
C ASN A 137 9.04 1.34 0.03
N SER A 138 7.99 0.51 -0.04
CA SER A 138 7.51 -0.24 1.12
C SER A 138 8.52 -1.28 1.59
N ASN A 139 9.24 -1.94 0.67
CA ASN A 139 10.32 -2.85 1.04
C ASN A 139 11.46 -2.11 1.74
N THR A 140 11.90 -0.97 1.19
CA THR A 140 12.91 -0.13 1.82
C THR A 140 12.50 0.29 3.23
N ALA A 141 11.24 0.67 3.41
CA ALA A 141 10.70 1.08 4.70
C ALA A 141 10.64 -0.09 5.71
N ARG A 142 10.27 -1.29 5.26
CA ARG A 142 10.29 -2.51 6.08
C ARG A 142 11.70 -2.89 6.50
N ASP A 143 12.64 -2.87 5.57
CA ASP A 143 14.05 -3.17 5.87
C ASP A 143 14.61 -2.18 6.88
N ALA A 144 14.27 -0.90 6.76
CA ALA A 144 14.64 0.12 7.74
C ALA A 144 14.04 -0.17 9.13
N GLY A 145 12.74 -0.52 9.20
CA GLY A 145 12.08 -0.90 10.44
C GLY A 145 12.68 -2.13 11.09
N VAL A 146 12.94 -3.19 10.32
CA VAL A 146 13.56 -4.44 10.82
C VAL A 146 14.97 -4.20 11.31
N LYS A 147 15.78 -3.45 10.55
CA LYS A 147 17.14 -3.09 10.95
C LYS A 147 17.12 -2.30 12.26
N TYR A 148 16.28 -1.26 12.32
CA TYR A 148 16.13 -0.44 13.52
C TYR A 148 15.70 -1.27 14.73
N ALA A 149 14.74 -2.18 14.56
CA ALA A 149 14.26 -3.05 15.63
C ALA A 149 15.38 -3.91 16.21
N LYS A 150 16.20 -4.53 15.37
CA LYS A 150 17.34 -5.36 15.78
C LYS A 150 18.40 -4.54 16.53
N GLU A 151 18.73 -3.34 16.02
CA GLU A 151 19.79 -2.49 16.58
C GLU A 151 19.38 -1.78 17.89
N ASN A 152 18.07 -1.65 18.15
CA ASN A 152 17.56 -0.88 19.30
C ASN A 152 16.77 -1.71 20.32
N GLY A 153 16.95 -3.04 20.34
CA GLY A 153 16.41 -3.89 21.40
C GLY A 153 14.94 -4.28 21.24
N TYR A 154 14.31 -4.00 20.10
CA TYR A 154 12.94 -4.43 19.80
C TYR A 154 12.90 -5.88 19.26
N GLY A 155 14.05 -6.53 19.07
CA GLY A 155 14.15 -7.87 18.48
C GLY A 155 13.69 -7.87 17.02
N SER A 156 12.64 -8.65 16.74
CA SER A 156 12.02 -8.71 15.40
C SER A 156 10.65 -8.03 15.34
N VAL A 157 10.22 -7.36 16.41
CA VAL A 157 8.90 -6.73 16.49
C VAL A 157 8.93 -5.38 15.77
N THR A 158 8.07 -5.22 14.75
CA THR A 158 8.00 -4.01 13.92
C THR A 158 6.56 -3.51 13.77
N TRP A 159 5.70 -3.73 14.75
CA TRP A 159 4.34 -3.23 14.80
C TRP A 159 4.06 -2.61 16.18
N ASP A 160 3.21 -1.59 16.21
CA ASP A 160 2.79 -0.87 17.41
C ASP A 160 3.95 -0.31 18.26
N ASN A 161 5.04 0.08 17.60
CA ASN A 161 6.26 0.54 18.28
C ASN A 161 7.04 1.56 17.41
N LYS A 162 8.19 2.03 17.91
CA LYS A 162 9.04 2.98 17.19
C LYS A 162 9.55 2.45 15.83
N PRO A 163 9.97 1.18 15.68
CA PRO A 163 10.22 0.58 14.35
C PRO A 163 9.05 0.67 13.38
N ASP A 164 7.82 0.54 13.87
CA ASP A 164 6.61 0.69 13.08
C ASP A 164 6.42 2.14 12.61
N ALA A 165 6.54 3.08 13.53
CA ALA A 165 6.53 4.51 13.22
C ALA A 165 7.58 4.86 12.14
N LEU A 166 8.78 4.28 12.23
CA LEU A 166 9.82 4.43 11.21
C LEU A 166 9.38 3.87 9.86
N ARG A 167 8.74 2.70 9.82
CA ARG A 167 8.23 2.06 8.61
C ARG A 167 7.22 2.96 7.89
N HIS A 168 6.18 3.42 8.59
CA HIS A 168 5.13 4.26 8.05
C HIS A 168 5.64 5.63 7.61
N PHE A 169 6.47 6.26 8.43
CA PHE A 169 7.15 7.52 8.08
C PHE A 169 8.01 7.38 6.82
N THR A 170 8.90 6.37 6.79
CA THR A 170 9.84 6.17 5.68
C THR A 170 9.13 5.91 4.37
N TRP A 171 8.13 5.04 4.39
CA TRP A 171 7.36 4.72 3.19
C TRP A 171 6.70 5.96 2.59
N ASN A 172 6.01 6.75 3.39
CA ASN A 172 5.35 7.97 2.93
C ASN A 172 6.32 9.08 2.56
N TYR A 173 7.48 9.17 3.24
CA TYR A 173 8.57 10.06 2.88
C TYR A 173 9.11 9.75 1.47
N LEU A 174 9.46 8.49 1.22
CA LEU A 174 9.99 8.03 -0.06
C LEU A 174 8.96 8.15 -1.19
N ASN A 175 7.71 7.77 -0.94
CA ASN A 175 6.62 7.93 -1.89
C ASN A 175 6.43 9.39 -2.29
N SER A 176 6.47 10.30 -1.30
CA SER A 176 6.35 11.74 -1.58
C SER A 176 7.49 12.29 -2.44
N GLN A 177 8.70 11.78 -2.23
CA GLN A 177 9.84 12.14 -3.08
C GLN A 177 9.74 11.55 -4.49
N SER A 178 9.19 10.34 -4.63
CA SER A 178 9.11 9.64 -5.91
C SER A 178 8.03 10.19 -6.83
N PHE A 179 6.85 10.53 -6.32
CA PHE A 179 5.70 10.91 -7.15
C PHE A 179 4.81 12.01 -6.55
N GLY A 180 5.30 12.70 -5.52
CA GLY A 180 4.64 13.84 -4.90
C GLY A 180 3.67 13.48 -3.77
N VAL A 181 3.41 14.47 -2.92
CA VAL A 181 2.66 14.33 -1.66
C VAL A 181 1.25 13.80 -1.87
N ASN A 182 0.54 14.26 -2.91
CA ASN A 182 -0.85 13.87 -3.14
C ASN A 182 -0.99 12.38 -3.50
N LYS A 183 -0.12 11.85 -4.38
CA LYS A 183 -0.12 10.43 -4.72
C LYS A 183 0.36 9.57 -3.55
N ALA A 184 1.39 10.04 -2.82
CA ALA A 184 1.86 9.36 -1.61
C ALA A 184 0.76 9.26 -0.56
N ARG A 185 -0.05 10.32 -0.39
CA ARG A 185 -1.23 10.31 0.47
C ARG A 185 -2.23 9.26 0.02
N THR A 186 -2.59 9.26 -1.27
CA THR A 186 -3.54 8.29 -1.83
C THR A 186 -3.11 6.86 -1.54
N ILE A 187 -1.84 6.50 -1.79
CA ILE A 187 -1.31 5.16 -1.52
C ILE A 187 -1.34 4.85 -0.02
N GLY A 188 -0.88 5.78 0.82
CA GLY A 188 -0.84 5.58 2.27
C GLY A 188 -2.23 5.41 2.88
N ASP A 189 -3.19 6.26 2.49
CA ASP A 189 -4.57 6.18 2.95
C ASP A 189 -5.26 4.89 2.45
N ASN A 190 -5.02 4.48 1.19
CA ASN A 190 -5.59 3.26 0.63
C ASN A 190 -5.01 1.98 1.26
N HIS A 191 -3.78 2.02 1.78
CA HIS A 191 -3.23 0.93 2.58
C HIS A 191 -4.04 0.70 3.85
N GLU A 192 -4.28 1.73 4.65
CA GLU A 192 -5.07 1.63 5.87
C GLU A 192 -6.54 1.25 5.58
N LEU A 193 -7.10 1.82 4.52
CA LEU A 193 -8.43 1.43 4.03
C LEU A 193 -8.51 -0.04 3.62
N ALA A 194 -7.46 -0.58 3.02
CA ALA A 194 -7.41 -1.98 2.64
C ALA A 194 -7.44 -2.91 3.86
N LEU A 195 -6.79 -2.52 4.96
CA LEU A 195 -6.86 -3.26 6.22
C LEU A 195 -8.28 -3.23 6.82
N ILE A 196 -8.95 -2.06 6.79
CA ILE A 196 -10.34 -1.90 7.22
C ILE A 196 -11.26 -2.77 6.36
N GLY A 197 -11.11 -2.74 5.04
CA GLY A 197 -11.90 -3.55 4.11
C GLY A 197 -11.67 -5.06 4.27
N ALA A 198 -10.42 -5.48 4.49
CA ALA A 198 -10.06 -6.87 4.73
C ALA A 198 -10.62 -7.37 6.07
N ASN A 199 -10.54 -6.57 7.13
CA ASN A 199 -11.13 -6.89 8.42
C ASN A 199 -12.65 -7.08 8.32
N TRP A 200 -13.33 -6.19 7.62
CA TRP A 200 -14.77 -6.33 7.36
C TRP A 200 -15.09 -7.60 6.54
N ALA A 201 -14.30 -7.90 5.51
CA ALA A 201 -14.55 -9.01 4.60
C ALA A 201 -14.25 -10.38 5.22
N LYS A 202 -13.24 -10.50 6.11
CA LYS A 202 -12.89 -11.77 6.77
C LYS A 202 -14.02 -12.33 7.62
N ASP A 203 -14.86 -11.46 8.21
CA ASP A 203 -15.99 -11.86 9.06
C ASP A 203 -17.22 -12.31 8.25
N ARG A 204 -17.07 -12.49 6.94
CA ARG A 204 -18.12 -12.92 5.98
C ARG A 204 -17.76 -14.25 5.33
N PRO A 205 -17.88 -15.38 6.04
CA PRO A 205 -17.43 -16.68 5.56
C PRO A 205 -18.20 -17.17 4.31
N ASN A 206 -19.39 -16.62 4.07
CA ASN A 206 -20.22 -16.98 2.92
C ASN A 206 -19.74 -16.37 1.59
N LEU A 207 -18.81 -15.40 1.63
CA LEU A 207 -18.22 -14.81 0.44
C LEU A 207 -16.99 -15.63 0.01
N THR A 208 -16.85 -15.83 -1.29
CA THR A 208 -15.59 -16.34 -1.89
C THR A 208 -14.44 -15.35 -1.66
N HIS A 209 -13.19 -15.77 -1.90
CA HIS A 209 -12.06 -14.87 -1.83
C HIS A 209 -12.21 -13.67 -2.77
N ASN A 210 -12.66 -13.90 -4.01
CA ASN A 210 -12.84 -12.86 -5.01
C ASN A 210 -13.96 -11.88 -4.62
N GLU A 211 -15.08 -12.40 -4.13
CA GLU A 211 -16.16 -11.57 -3.59
C GLU A 211 -15.69 -10.72 -2.40
N ARG A 212 -14.84 -11.28 -1.50
CA ARG A 212 -14.25 -10.52 -0.40
C ARG A 212 -13.34 -9.39 -0.86
N VAL A 213 -12.56 -9.60 -1.94
CA VAL A 213 -11.75 -8.53 -2.54
C VAL A 213 -12.64 -7.38 -3.02
N VAL A 214 -13.66 -7.69 -3.81
CA VAL A 214 -14.53 -6.68 -4.42
C VAL A 214 -15.38 -5.98 -3.36
N TYR A 215 -16.10 -6.72 -2.53
CA TYR A 215 -16.97 -6.10 -1.51
C TYR A 215 -16.18 -5.47 -0.36
N GLY A 216 -15.01 -6.00 -0.02
CA GLY A 216 -14.09 -5.36 0.92
C GLY A 216 -13.59 -4.01 0.40
N THR A 217 -13.30 -3.90 -0.89
CA THR A 217 -12.96 -2.63 -1.56
C THR A 217 -14.14 -1.65 -1.49
N MET A 218 -15.34 -2.10 -1.82
CA MET A 218 -16.53 -1.25 -1.76
C MET A 218 -16.82 -0.76 -0.35
N TYR A 219 -16.70 -1.63 0.66
CA TYR A 219 -16.82 -1.25 2.06
C TYR A 219 -15.79 -0.20 2.48
N ALA A 220 -14.52 -0.41 2.13
CA ALA A 220 -13.44 0.53 2.40
C ALA A 220 -13.70 1.92 1.78
N LYS A 221 -14.18 1.97 0.54
CA LYS A 221 -14.58 3.22 -0.13
C LYS A 221 -15.76 3.90 0.55
N GLN A 222 -16.77 3.13 0.95
CA GLN A 222 -17.90 3.66 1.71
C GLN A 222 -17.45 4.21 3.06
N PHE A 223 -16.61 3.45 3.80
CA PHE A 223 -16.01 3.91 5.06
C PHE A 223 -15.23 5.22 4.88
N GLN A 224 -14.40 5.33 3.82
CA GLN A 224 -13.66 6.56 3.54
C GLN A 224 -14.59 7.75 3.32
N LYS A 225 -15.64 7.56 2.52
CA LYS A 225 -16.63 8.59 2.26
C LYS A 225 -17.34 9.04 3.55
N ASP A 226 -17.79 8.08 4.33
CA ASP A 226 -18.58 8.34 5.53
C ASP A 226 -17.73 8.97 6.63
N SER A 227 -16.48 8.48 6.83
CA SER A 227 -15.55 9.01 7.81
C SER A 227 -15.04 10.42 7.49
N ARG A 228 -15.10 10.85 6.22
CA ARG A 228 -14.82 12.24 5.85
C ARG A 228 -16.00 13.18 6.13
N GLN A 229 -17.21 12.66 6.22
CA GLN A 229 -18.43 13.42 6.52
C GLN A 229 -18.80 13.37 8.00
N ASN A 230 -18.36 12.35 8.71
CA ASN A 230 -18.65 12.09 10.11
C ASN A 230 -17.36 11.72 10.84
N ASP A 231 -16.86 12.64 11.66
CA ASP A 231 -15.64 12.49 12.44
C ASP A 231 -15.75 11.38 13.51
N ASP A 232 -16.93 11.12 14.05
CA ASP A 232 -17.13 10.02 15.00
C ASP A 232 -16.71 8.66 14.42
N MET A 233 -16.96 8.43 13.12
CA MET A 233 -16.50 7.21 12.45
C MET A 233 -14.98 7.12 12.39
N PHE A 234 -14.31 8.22 12.10
CA PHE A 234 -12.85 8.27 12.09
C PHE A 234 -12.28 8.14 13.50
N PHE A 235 -12.87 8.83 14.46
CA PHE A 235 -12.46 8.76 15.87
C PHE A 235 -12.73 7.40 16.53
N GLY A 236 -13.63 6.59 15.96
CA GLY A 236 -13.86 5.20 16.32
C GLY A 236 -12.79 4.22 15.87
N LEU A 237 -11.83 4.62 15.02
CA LEU A 237 -10.70 3.79 14.66
C LEU A 237 -9.83 3.48 15.88
N ASP A 238 -9.21 2.30 15.88
CA ASP A 238 -8.27 1.92 16.93
C ASP A 238 -7.01 2.79 16.92
N ASN A 239 -6.30 2.78 18.03
CA ASN A 239 -5.12 3.61 18.21
C ASN A 239 -3.97 3.24 17.27
N SER A 240 -3.87 1.98 16.87
CA SER A 240 -2.83 1.52 15.93
C SER A 240 -3.05 2.16 14.56
N THR A 241 -4.25 2.06 14.01
CA THR A 241 -4.63 2.70 12.74
C THR A 241 -4.42 4.22 12.78
N ILE A 242 -4.80 4.89 13.88
CA ILE A 242 -4.58 6.35 14.04
C ILE A 242 -3.09 6.68 14.08
N MET A 243 -2.27 5.88 14.79
CA MET A 243 -0.82 6.04 14.81
C MET A 243 -0.23 5.98 13.40
N ASP A 244 -0.65 5.00 12.61
CA ASP A 244 -0.15 4.77 11.27
C ASP A 244 -0.54 5.91 10.30
N LEU A 245 -1.81 6.31 10.29
CA LEU A 245 -2.30 7.46 9.52
C LEU A 245 -1.56 8.74 9.89
N TYR A 246 -1.35 8.97 11.19
CA TYR A 246 -0.62 10.13 11.67
C TYR A 246 0.85 10.11 11.23
N ASN A 247 1.57 9.01 11.45
CA ASN A 247 2.98 8.85 11.07
C ASN A 247 3.17 8.92 9.55
N ASN A 248 2.23 8.37 8.76
CA ASN A 248 2.16 8.53 7.32
C ASN A 248 2.13 10.02 6.94
N SER A 249 1.29 10.82 7.60
CA SER A 249 1.16 12.25 7.33
C SER A 249 2.44 13.03 7.64
N ILE A 250 3.13 12.70 8.74
CA ILE A 250 4.40 13.32 9.12
C ILE A 250 5.50 12.95 8.13
N GLY A 251 5.56 11.69 7.66
CA GLY A 251 6.49 11.27 6.62
C GLY A 251 6.36 12.13 5.35
N ARG A 252 5.13 12.36 4.90
CA ARG A 252 4.84 13.25 3.76
C ARG A 252 5.29 14.69 4.00
N GLN A 253 5.03 15.25 5.19
CA GLN A 253 5.42 16.62 5.52
C GLN A 253 6.94 16.80 5.57
N TYR A 254 7.68 15.78 5.99
CA TYR A 254 9.14 15.85 6.11
C TYR A 254 9.87 15.63 4.79
N SER A 255 9.23 15.07 3.78
CA SER A 255 9.85 14.78 2.47
C SER A 255 10.38 16.00 1.73
N SER A 256 9.85 17.19 2.02
CA SER A 256 10.23 18.48 1.39
C SER A 256 11.14 19.36 2.26
N LYS A 257 11.54 18.92 3.47
CA LYS A 257 12.32 19.74 4.41
C LYS A 257 13.85 19.73 4.18
N GLY A 258 14.33 19.11 3.10
CA GLY A 258 15.74 19.17 2.69
C GLY A 258 16.69 18.31 3.52
N TYR A 259 16.20 17.26 4.20
CA TYR A 259 17.05 16.28 4.87
C TYR A 259 17.85 15.45 3.88
N SER A 260 19.04 14.97 4.26
CA SER A 260 19.91 14.13 3.43
C SER A 260 19.35 12.74 3.17
N GLY A 261 18.32 12.32 3.91
CA GLY A 261 17.62 11.05 3.74
C GLY A 261 16.58 10.81 4.83
N TYR A 262 15.78 9.76 4.62
CA TYR A 262 14.64 9.45 5.50
C TYR A 262 15.02 9.20 6.97
N MET A 263 16.19 8.61 7.25
CA MET A 263 16.63 8.36 8.63
C MET A 263 16.91 9.65 9.39
N GLN A 264 17.57 10.64 8.74
CA GLN A 264 17.80 11.94 9.35
C GLN A 264 16.47 12.67 9.58
N ALA A 265 15.57 12.61 8.61
CA ALA A 265 14.23 13.19 8.69
C ALA A 265 13.42 12.54 9.82
N PHE A 266 13.44 11.21 9.93
CA PHE A 266 12.77 10.46 10.99
C PHE A 266 13.27 10.84 12.38
N ASN A 267 14.59 10.83 12.57
CA ASN A 267 15.19 11.19 13.86
C ASN A 267 14.79 12.62 14.25
N SER A 268 14.88 13.58 13.33
CA SER A 268 14.45 14.95 13.57
C SER A 268 12.96 15.05 13.96
N ALA A 269 12.09 14.32 13.30
CA ALA A 269 10.66 14.29 13.61
C ALA A 269 10.39 13.64 14.98
N TYR A 270 11.08 12.54 15.27
CA TYR A 270 10.92 11.80 16.52
C TYR A 270 11.42 12.59 17.73
N ASP A 271 12.61 13.18 17.63
CA ASP A 271 13.24 13.98 18.70
C ASP A 271 12.45 15.28 18.97
N SER A 272 11.70 15.76 17.96
CA SER A 272 10.76 16.88 18.09
C SER A 272 9.36 16.48 18.56
N ASN A 273 9.17 15.22 19.01
CA ASN A 273 7.88 14.68 19.47
C ASN A 273 6.75 14.82 18.43
N GLN A 274 7.09 14.73 17.13
CA GLN A 274 6.13 14.79 16.04
C GLN A 274 5.73 13.41 15.51
N LEU A 275 6.23 12.34 16.08
CA LEU A 275 5.87 10.97 15.75
C LEU A 275 5.31 10.24 16.95
N ILE A 276 4.47 9.26 16.70
CA ILE A 276 3.89 8.37 17.69
C ILE A 276 4.59 7.03 17.57
N GLY A 277 5.31 6.64 18.61
CA GLY A 277 6.07 5.38 18.66
C GLY A 277 5.32 4.23 19.34
N ASN A 278 4.08 4.45 19.81
CA ASN A 278 3.27 3.43 20.47
C ASN A 278 1.78 3.86 20.45
N PRO A 279 0.82 2.97 20.19
CA PRO A 279 -0.61 3.29 20.19
C PRO A 279 -1.13 3.94 21.46
N ASN A 280 -0.52 3.64 22.63
CA ASN A 280 -0.91 4.25 23.90
C ASN A 280 -0.57 5.75 24.01
N GLN A 281 0.23 6.28 23.07
CA GLN A 281 0.54 7.72 22.96
C GLN A 281 -0.49 8.50 22.13
N VAL A 282 -1.46 7.80 21.51
CA VAL A 282 -2.52 8.44 20.75
C VAL A 282 -3.44 9.21 21.70
N THR A 283 -3.58 10.51 21.43
CA THR A 283 -4.44 11.44 22.16
C THR A 283 -5.54 11.98 21.24
N ASP A 284 -6.55 12.64 21.80
CA ASP A 284 -7.58 13.31 20.99
C ASP A 284 -6.99 14.35 20.03
N ASN A 285 -5.95 15.06 20.45
CA ASN A 285 -5.23 15.98 19.58
C ASN A 285 -4.53 15.27 18.41
N THR A 286 -3.99 14.06 18.66
CA THR A 286 -3.41 13.22 17.61
C THR A 286 -4.47 12.76 16.62
N ARG A 287 -5.62 12.30 17.13
CA ARG A 287 -6.78 11.91 16.30
C ARG A 287 -7.25 13.06 15.43
N LEU A 288 -7.37 14.25 16.01
CA LEU A 288 -7.76 15.44 15.27
C LEU A 288 -6.74 15.79 14.15
N LYS A 289 -5.43 15.70 14.43
CA LYS A 289 -4.41 15.94 13.42
C LYS A 289 -4.42 14.89 12.31
N ALA A 290 -4.59 13.61 12.67
CA ALA A 290 -4.72 12.53 11.71
C ALA A 290 -5.98 12.72 10.84
N TRP A 291 -7.11 13.10 11.45
CA TRP A 291 -8.35 13.40 10.74
C TRP A 291 -8.21 14.58 9.77
N ASN A 292 -7.58 15.68 10.19
CA ASN A 292 -7.29 16.81 9.31
C ASN A 292 -6.41 16.43 8.12
N ALA A 293 -5.50 15.48 8.29
CA ALA A 293 -4.69 14.95 7.20
C ALA A 293 -5.47 13.96 6.31
N TRP A 294 -6.55 13.36 6.85
CA TRP A 294 -7.46 12.45 6.16
C TRP A 294 -8.47 13.16 5.26
N GLN A 295 -8.89 14.40 5.59
CA GLN A 295 -9.83 15.22 4.79
C GLN A 295 -9.24 15.60 3.43
#